data_8c2e21ce3ebb8b36085941edeff3cb60
#
_entry.id   8c2e21ce3ebb8b36085941edeff3cb60
#
_cell.length_a   1.000
_cell.length_b   1.000
_cell.length_c   1.000
_cell.angle_alpha   90.00
_cell.angle_beta   90.00
_cell.angle_gamma   90.00
#
_symmetry.space_group_name_H-M   'P 1'
#
loop_
_entity.id
_entity.type
_entity.pdbx_description
1 polymer ?
#
loop_
_entity_poly.entity_id
_entity_poly.type
_entity_poly.pdbx_seq_one_letter_code
_entity_poly.pdbx_strand_id
1 'polypeptide(L)'
;ALQKYAKEQTRLGIPFLFHEEALHGLHRRDATIFPQQLTLAGAFEPALCEDMGRMVAAETRAKNIHEVLAPVLDLARDPRWGRTEETYGEDTYLSSKLGAAVVRGLQGEDLATDHTVASELKHYTGYGNPIGGLNCAPTTMGRHDVFSYCMPVFEEAFVKAGATDTMCSYNSIDGFPVVSDHEILTDVLRGTYKMPGFVRSDMTAIIMQHTAHHSAATPKEALQKAVKAGVDVQFADYSHEEYRRLMKEMLADGSITMEELDTSTARVLRVKDMLGLFENPYVDETLESKVVHCKEHQDKALEIAQKTVVLLKNENNMLPLSRSIRKIAVLGPNANLPVMGDYCMEPDYHAVTLLEGIREVLGVPAENVETAANASHPEIVYDKGCNILGAEIKPLERWWFNAKPRPAVGITEIDYGFTAEYFNGADFSGEPVLTRLDSQINFNWIYHAPDDKVDSRQFCVRWTATMCSPKSFEGRIGLSSPDSMRLYIDGELVIDGWGEDKEASQMVPFFFESGRKYDVRVEFRNDARGVRVIFGYDHGEETIDRAIRFAKESDLAIVALGDSTETSGENFDRTTLNLPGKQL
;
A
#
# COMPACT_ATOMS: atom_id res chain seq x y z
N ALA A 1 7.14 -12.13 -23.62
CA ALA A 1 8.44 -11.69 -24.15
C ALA A 1 9.58 -12.04 -23.20
N LEU A 2 9.57 -11.62 -21.91
CA LEU A 2 10.67 -11.84 -20.94
C LEU A 2 10.91 -13.34 -20.66
N GLN A 3 9.86 -14.14 -20.48
CA GLN A 3 10.00 -15.58 -20.29
C GLN A 3 10.69 -16.27 -21.47
N LYS A 4 10.30 -15.88 -22.69
CA LYS A 4 10.95 -16.40 -23.91
C LYS A 4 12.43 -16.03 -23.97
N TYR A 5 12.78 -14.79 -23.60
CA TYR A 5 14.16 -14.37 -23.49
C TYR A 5 14.94 -15.21 -22.47
N ALA A 6 14.37 -15.40 -21.25
CA ALA A 6 15.00 -16.20 -20.21
C ALA A 6 15.26 -17.64 -20.67
N LYS A 7 14.27 -18.28 -21.29
CA LYS A 7 14.34 -19.69 -21.73
C LYS A 7 15.25 -19.89 -22.92
N GLU A 8 15.19 -18.99 -23.93
CA GLU A 8 15.81 -19.21 -25.25
C GLU A 8 17.12 -18.44 -25.47
N GLN A 9 17.34 -17.34 -24.71
CA GLN A 9 18.46 -16.41 -24.97
C GLN A 9 19.47 -16.33 -23.81
N THR A 10 19.20 -16.96 -22.66
CA THR A 10 20.15 -17.01 -21.54
C THR A 10 20.96 -18.30 -21.54
N ARG A 11 22.15 -18.26 -20.91
CA ARG A 11 23.08 -19.39 -20.87
C ARG A 11 22.49 -20.68 -20.30
N LEU A 12 21.62 -20.57 -19.29
CA LEU A 12 21.06 -21.72 -18.59
C LEU A 12 19.61 -22.02 -18.95
N GLY A 13 18.92 -21.12 -19.64
CA GLY A 13 17.52 -21.29 -20.00
C GLY A 13 16.58 -21.40 -18.80
N ILE A 14 16.95 -20.82 -17.65
CA ILE A 14 16.15 -20.85 -16.43
C ILE A 14 15.04 -19.80 -16.56
N PRO A 15 13.75 -20.20 -16.45
CA PRO A 15 12.63 -19.26 -16.53
C PRO A 15 12.60 -18.29 -15.35
N PHE A 16 12.01 -17.11 -15.55
CA PHE A 16 11.71 -16.20 -14.46
C PHE A 16 10.59 -16.76 -13.57
N LEU A 17 10.69 -16.47 -12.28
CA LEU A 17 9.60 -16.57 -11.32
C LEU A 17 9.07 -15.15 -11.12
N PHE A 18 7.93 -14.83 -11.74
CA PHE A 18 7.28 -13.53 -11.56
C PHE A 18 6.38 -13.58 -10.35
N HIS A 19 6.48 -12.57 -9.50
CA HIS A 19 5.65 -12.40 -8.32
C HIS A 19 4.91 -11.05 -8.36
N GLU A 20 3.85 -10.95 -7.58
CA GLU A 20 3.09 -9.72 -7.40
C GLU A 20 2.37 -9.72 -6.05
N GLU A 21 1.96 -8.53 -5.59
CA GLU A 21 1.06 -8.39 -4.47
C GLU A 21 -0.34 -8.87 -4.84
N ALA A 22 -0.99 -9.58 -3.92
CA ALA A 22 -2.35 -10.06 -4.13
C ALA A 22 -3.07 -10.36 -2.81
N LEU A 23 -3.06 -9.42 -1.88
CA LEU A 23 -3.63 -9.61 -0.55
C LEU A 23 -5.13 -9.92 -0.61
N HIS A 24 -5.89 -9.08 -1.30
CA HIS A 24 -7.34 -9.21 -1.46
C HIS A 24 -7.78 -9.00 -2.93
N GLY A 25 -6.97 -9.45 -3.85
CA GLY A 25 -7.07 -9.32 -5.30
C GLY A 25 -5.70 -9.05 -5.88
N LEU A 26 -5.47 -9.45 -7.11
CA LEU A 26 -4.19 -9.18 -7.79
C LEU A 26 -3.97 -7.67 -7.92
N HIS A 27 -2.80 -7.18 -7.56
CA HIS A 27 -2.43 -5.76 -7.62
C HIS A 27 -2.28 -5.26 -9.06
N ARG A 28 -3.40 -5.25 -9.79
CA ARG A 28 -3.57 -4.78 -11.17
C ARG A 28 -4.89 -4.05 -11.30
N ARG A 29 -4.92 -3.01 -12.14
CA ARG A 29 -6.09 -2.14 -12.33
C ARG A 29 -7.33 -2.84 -12.87
N ASP A 30 -7.13 -3.87 -13.67
CA ASP A 30 -8.17 -4.65 -14.32
C ASP A 30 -8.56 -5.93 -13.57
N ALA A 31 -7.92 -6.22 -12.42
CA ALA A 31 -8.20 -7.41 -11.61
C ALA A 31 -9.38 -7.19 -10.65
N THR A 32 -10.00 -8.28 -10.21
CA THR A 32 -11.07 -8.25 -9.21
C THR A 32 -10.52 -7.88 -7.84
N ILE A 33 -11.11 -6.86 -7.20
CA ILE A 33 -10.83 -6.48 -5.82
C ILE A 33 -11.89 -7.12 -4.92
N PHE A 34 -11.43 -7.87 -3.92
CA PHE A 34 -12.25 -8.48 -2.88
C PHE A 34 -12.16 -7.67 -1.58
N PRO A 35 -13.09 -7.88 -0.61
CA PRO A 35 -12.94 -7.30 0.72
C PRO A 35 -11.61 -7.70 1.37
N GLN A 36 -11.02 -6.76 2.14
CA GLN A 36 -9.76 -6.98 2.84
C GLN A 36 -9.84 -8.08 3.90
N GLN A 37 -8.69 -8.60 4.31
CA GLN A 37 -8.55 -9.70 5.25
C GLN A 37 -9.24 -9.43 6.59
N LEU A 38 -9.09 -8.23 7.16
CA LEU A 38 -9.75 -7.85 8.41
C LEU A 38 -11.28 -7.92 8.28
N THR A 39 -11.81 -7.52 7.13
CA THR A 39 -13.24 -7.61 6.81
C THR A 39 -13.67 -9.07 6.65
N LEU A 40 -12.88 -9.90 5.93
CA LEU A 40 -13.12 -11.34 5.79
C LEU A 40 -13.17 -12.06 7.14
N ALA A 41 -12.32 -11.65 8.08
CA ALA A 41 -12.31 -12.21 9.42
C ALA A 41 -13.67 -12.03 10.14
N GLY A 42 -14.38 -10.93 9.87
CA GLY A 42 -15.70 -10.65 10.41
C GLY A 42 -16.80 -11.64 9.98
N ALA A 43 -16.59 -12.39 8.89
CA ALA A 43 -17.51 -13.44 8.44
C ALA A 43 -17.33 -14.77 9.18
N PHE A 44 -16.18 -15.03 9.78
CA PHE A 44 -15.82 -16.32 10.44
C PHE A 44 -15.99 -17.55 9.52
N GLU A 45 -15.86 -17.40 8.21
CA GLU A 45 -16.16 -18.42 7.20
C GLU A 45 -14.93 -18.72 6.31
N PRO A 46 -14.09 -19.74 6.67
CA PRO A 46 -12.88 -20.06 5.90
C PRO A 46 -13.12 -20.40 4.42
N ALA A 47 -14.30 -20.92 4.08
CA ALA A 47 -14.63 -21.24 2.69
C ALA A 47 -14.64 -20.00 1.77
N LEU A 48 -15.02 -18.83 2.28
CA LEU A 48 -14.96 -17.57 1.51
C LEU A 48 -13.51 -17.18 1.19
N CYS A 49 -12.61 -17.41 2.16
CA CYS A 49 -11.18 -17.15 1.97
C CYS A 49 -10.56 -18.10 0.94
N GLU A 50 -10.96 -19.38 0.95
CA GLU A 50 -10.50 -20.37 -0.03
C GLU A 50 -11.03 -20.06 -1.44
N ASP A 51 -12.30 -19.69 -1.56
CA ASP A 51 -12.90 -19.25 -2.83
C ASP A 51 -12.19 -18.00 -3.39
N MET A 52 -11.94 -16.99 -2.54
CA MET A 52 -11.18 -15.79 -2.93
C MET A 52 -9.78 -16.18 -3.42
N GLY A 53 -9.04 -16.99 -2.63
CA GLY A 53 -7.69 -17.43 -3.00
C GLY A 53 -7.66 -18.11 -4.37
N ARG A 54 -8.62 -18.99 -4.66
CA ARG A 54 -8.75 -19.69 -5.95
C ARG A 54 -8.98 -18.72 -7.13
N MET A 55 -9.82 -17.71 -6.95
CA MET A 55 -10.09 -16.70 -7.98
C MET A 55 -8.89 -15.77 -8.21
N VAL A 56 -8.26 -15.33 -7.13
CA VAL A 56 -7.01 -14.55 -7.19
C VAL A 56 -5.93 -15.31 -7.93
N ALA A 57 -5.74 -16.61 -7.63
CA ALA A 57 -4.76 -17.45 -8.32
C ALA A 57 -5.03 -17.56 -9.81
N ALA A 58 -6.26 -17.79 -10.21
CA ALA A 58 -6.65 -17.88 -11.61
C ALA A 58 -6.37 -16.59 -12.39
N GLU A 59 -6.71 -15.42 -11.83
CA GLU A 59 -6.40 -14.11 -12.43
C GLU A 59 -4.89 -13.86 -12.52
N THR A 60 -4.16 -14.24 -11.48
CA THR A 60 -2.70 -14.10 -11.39
C THR A 60 -1.99 -14.93 -12.46
N ARG A 61 -2.38 -16.21 -12.59
CA ARG A 61 -1.80 -17.08 -13.63
C ARG A 61 -2.16 -16.64 -15.05
N ALA A 62 -3.37 -16.15 -15.27
CA ALA A 62 -3.77 -15.60 -16.56
C ALA A 62 -2.88 -14.43 -17.02
N LYS A 63 -2.25 -13.72 -16.08
CA LYS A 63 -1.27 -12.64 -16.33
C LYS A 63 0.19 -13.12 -16.32
N ASN A 64 0.42 -14.44 -16.33
CA ASN A 64 1.76 -15.04 -16.30
C ASN A 64 2.57 -14.68 -15.05
N ILE A 65 1.91 -14.52 -13.93
CA ILE A 65 2.51 -14.36 -12.60
C ILE A 65 2.39 -15.70 -11.89
N HIS A 66 3.39 -16.11 -11.14
CA HIS A 66 3.55 -17.47 -10.66
C HIS A 66 3.51 -17.59 -9.13
N GLU A 67 3.75 -16.47 -8.46
CA GLU A 67 3.83 -16.35 -7.01
C GLU A 67 3.10 -15.08 -6.56
N VAL A 68 2.44 -15.16 -5.41
CA VAL A 68 1.82 -14.00 -4.77
C VAL A 68 2.37 -13.80 -3.36
N LEU A 69 2.59 -12.53 -2.99
CA LEU A 69 3.08 -12.13 -1.67
C LEU A 69 1.90 -12.05 -0.68
N ALA A 70 1.25 -13.19 -0.47
CA ALA A 70 0.04 -13.36 0.32
C ALA A 70 -0.10 -14.81 0.83
N PRO A 71 -0.90 -15.01 1.93
CA PRO A 71 -1.60 -14.05 2.78
C PRO A 71 -0.71 -13.37 3.83
N VAL A 72 -1.19 -12.23 4.37
CA VAL A 72 -0.61 -11.61 5.57
C VAL A 72 -1.10 -12.35 6.80
N LEU A 73 -0.19 -12.94 7.57
CA LEU A 73 -0.48 -13.78 8.74
C LEU A 73 -0.07 -13.14 10.07
N ASP A 74 0.22 -11.85 10.04
CA ASP A 74 0.50 -11.09 11.24
C ASP A 74 -0.71 -11.02 12.17
N LEU A 75 -0.48 -11.05 13.48
CA LEU A 75 -1.51 -10.82 14.47
C LEU A 75 -1.49 -9.35 14.89
N ALA A 76 -2.50 -8.59 14.48
CA ALA A 76 -2.61 -7.16 14.79
C ALA A 76 -3.11 -6.94 16.22
N ARG A 77 -2.22 -7.01 17.20
CA ARG A 77 -2.55 -6.82 18.63
C ARG A 77 -2.46 -5.36 19.08
N ASP A 78 -1.83 -4.50 18.28
CA ASP A 78 -1.89 -3.05 18.45
C ASP A 78 -2.62 -2.44 17.23
N PRO A 79 -3.91 -2.08 17.35
CA PRO A 79 -4.71 -1.59 16.24
C PRO A 79 -4.32 -0.17 15.78
N ARG A 80 -3.31 0.46 16.37
CA ARG A 80 -2.70 1.70 15.87
C ARG A 80 -1.75 1.45 14.72
N TRP A 81 -1.28 0.23 14.55
CA TRP A 81 -0.44 -0.16 13.41
C TRP A 81 -1.22 -0.02 12.11
N GLY A 82 -0.69 0.77 11.17
CA GLY A 82 -1.38 1.11 9.92
C GLY A 82 -1.75 -0.10 9.06
N ARG A 83 -0.96 -1.19 9.13
CA ARG A 83 -1.19 -2.44 8.39
C ARG A 83 -2.20 -3.40 9.05
N THR A 84 -2.90 -2.98 10.09
CA THR A 84 -3.94 -3.79 10.76
C THR A 84 -4.98 -4.32 9.76
N GLU A 85 -5.37 -3.54 8.77
CA GLU A 85 -6.36 -3.92 7.77
C GLU A 85 -5.95 -5.10 6.87
N GLU A 86 -4.65 -5.34 6.71
CA GLU A 86 -4.10 -6.45 5.92
C GLU A 86 -4.21 -7.80 6.64
N THR A 87 -4.51 -7.80 7.94
CA THR A 87 -4.48 -8.99 8.81
C THR A 87 -5.88 -9.58 9.04
N TYR A 88 -5.94 -10.80 9.56
CA TYR A 88 -7.20 -11.40 10.04
C TYR A 88 -7.50 -11.02 11.50
N GLY A 89 -6.86 -9.97 12.05
CA GLY A 89 -7.04 -9.47 13.41
C GLY A 89 -6.04 -10.05 14.42
N GLU A 90 -6.47 -10.14 15.70
CA GLU A 90 -5.58 -10.48 16.81
C GLU A 90 -5.66 -11.94 17.27
N ASP A 91 -6.66 -12.70 16.82
CA ASP A 91 -6.90 -14.05 17.27
C ASP A 91 -6.08 -15.09 16.51
N THR A 92 -5.23 -15.83 17.22
CA THR A 92 -4.34 -16.85 16.66
C THR A 92 -5.09 -17.95 15.91
N TYR A 93 -6.19 -18.47 16.48
CA TYR A 93 -6.93 -19.58 15.89
C TYR A 93 -7.68 -19.16 14.63
N LEU A 94 -8.40 -18.03 14.69
CA LEU A 94 -9.12 -17.50 13.54
C LEU A 94 -8.16 -17.19 12.37
N SER A 95 -7.08 -16.45 12.65
CA SER A 95 -6.05 -16.13 11.65
C SER A 95 -5.43 -17.39 11.04
N SER A 96 -5.18 -18.44 11.85
CA SER A 96 -4.66 -19.71 11.35
C SER A 96 -5.61 -20.35 10.35
N LYS A 97 -6.92 -20.41 10.66
CA LYS A 97 -7.91 -21.08 9.81
C LYS A 97 -8.18 -20.32 8.52
N LEU A 98 -8.29 -18.99 8.60
CA LEU A 98 -8.55 -18.16 7.43
C LEU A 98 -7.31 -18.09 6.51
N GLY A 99 -6.12 -17.88 7.07
CA GLY A 99 -4.89 -17.86 6.30
C GLY A 99 -4.60 -19.18 5.59
N ALA A 100 -4.75 -20.32 6.29
CA ALA A 100 -4.60 -21.64 5.68
C ALA A 100 -5.63 -21.90 4.56
N ALA A 101 -6.84 -21.36 4.68
CA ALA A 101 -7.86 -21.46 3.62
C ALA A 101 -7.44 -20.67 2.36
N VAL A 102 -6.91 -19.45 2.52
CA VAL A 102 -6.37 -18.68 1.38
C VAL A 102 -5.24 -19.45 0.69
N VAL A 103 -4.31 -20.03 1.46
CA VAL A 103 -3.22 -20.84 0.88
C VAL A 103 -3.75 -22.00 0.04
N ARG A 104 -4.75 -22.74 0.56
CA ARG A 104 -5.37 -23.83 -0.23
C ARG A 104 -6.04 -23.31 -1.51
N GLY A 105 -6.70 -22.17 -1.44
CA GLY A 105 -7.29 -21.54 -2.62
C GLY A 105 -6.23 -21.13 -3.64
N LEU A 106 -5.13 -20.50 -3.20
CA LEU A 106 -4.04 -20.03 -4.07
C LEU A 106 -3.30 -21.21 -4.74
N GLN A 107 -2.95 -22.23 -3.97
CA GLN A 107 -2.09 -23.31 -4.43
C GLN A 107 -2.84 -24.52 -5.00
N GLY A 108 -4.12 -24.71 -4.64
CA GLY A 108 -4.88 -25.90 -5.03
C GLY A 108 -4.21 -27.20 -4.58
N GLU A 109 -4.47 -28.27 -5.31
CA GLU A 109 -3.84 -29.60 -5.08
C GLU A 109 -2.54 -29.78 -5.88
N ASP A 110 -2.35 -29.02 -6.96
CA ASP A 110 -1.21 -29.08 -7.87
C ASP A 110 -0.80 -27.68 -8.32
N LEU A 111 0.42 -27.28 -8.03
CA LEU A 111 0.99 -25.98 -8.41
C LEU A 111 1.34 -25.86 -9.90
N ALA A 112 1.51 -26.98 -10.60
CA ALA A 112 1.91 -26.98 -12.01
C ALA A 112 0.74 -26.73 -12.98
N THR A 113 -0.39 -26.20 -12.48
CA THR A 113 -1.55 -25.87 -13.30
C THR A 113 -1.51 -24.43 -13.83
N ASP A 114 -2.43 -24.09 -14.73
CA ASP A 114 -2.58 -22.76 -15.32
C ASP A 114 -3.50 -21.82 -14.51
N HIS A 115 -3.91 -22.22 -13.31
CA HIS A 115 -4.81 -21.48 -12.44
C HIS A 115 -4.41 -21.51 -10.95
N THR A 116 -3.21 -21.98 -10.62
CA THR A 116 -2.65 -22.00 -9.27
C THR A 116 -1.34 -21.22 -9.20
N VAL A 117 -1.01 -20.68 -8.03
CA VAL A 117 0.20 -19.89 -7.78
C VAL A 117 0.87 -20.31 -6.48
N ALA A 118 2.17 -20.11 -6.37
CA ALA A 118 2.87 -20.23 -5.11
C ALA A 118 2.42 -19.15 -4.14
N SER A 119 2.26 -19.50 -2.86
CA SER A 119 1.85 -18.61 -1.78
C SER A 119 3.07 -18.29 -0.92
N GLU A 120 3.50 -17.02 -0.94
CA GLU A 120 4.56 -16.50 -0.06
C GLU A 120 3.93 -15.87 1.18
N LEU A 121 3.97 -16.59 2.31
CA LEU A 121 3.40 -16.11 3.56
C LEU A 121 4.16 -14.90 4.09
N LYS A 122 3.46 -13.89 4.61
CA LYS A 122 4.10 -12.72 5.21
C LYS A 122 3.39 -12.24 6.46
N HIS A 123 4.06 -11.56 7.39
CA HIS A 123 5.52 -11.40 7.47
C HIS A 123 6.05 -12.28 8.58
N TYR A 124 6.88 -13.23 8.28
CA TYR A 124 7.36 -14.22 9.25
C TYR A 124 8.49 -13.63 10.10
N THR A 125 8.33 -13.25 11.40
CA THR A 125 7.15 -13.41 12.25
C THR A 125 7.14 -12.33 13.35
N GLY A 126 5.98 -12.10 13.97
CA GLY A 126 5.83 -11.20 15.14
C GLY A 126 5.71 -9.72 14.81
N TYR A 127 5.43 -9.36 13.59
CA TYR A 127 5.41 -7.99 13.08
C TYR A 127 4.20 -7.16 13.53
N GLY A 128 3.02 -7.77 13.65
CA GLY A 128 1.74 -7.08 13.93
C GLY A 128 1.56 -6.58 15.37
N ASN A 129 2.61 -6.57 16.19
CA ASN A 129 2.59 -6.04 17.56
C ASN A 129 3.78 -5.10 17.81
N PRO A 130 3.99 -4.07 16.97
CA PRO A 130 5.14 -3.21 17.08
C PRO A 130 5.05 -2.25 18.27
N ILE A 131 6.18 -1.84 18.83
CA ILE A 131 6.24 -0.85 19.89
C ILE A 131 5.58 0.46 19.45
N GLY A 132 4.59 0.91 20.21
CA GLY A 132 3.87 2.15 19.95
C GLY A 132 2.95 2.10 18.72
N GLY A 133 2.72 0.94 18.14
CA GLY A 133 1.97 0.80 16.87
C GLY A 133 2.74 1.26 15.64
N LEU A 134 4.07 1.46 15.74
CA LEU A 134 4.89 2.06 14.68
C LEU A 134 5.40 0.99 13.70
N ASN A 135 5.17 1.20 12.42
CA ASN A 135 5.64 0.30 11.37
C ASN A 135 7.16 0.07 11.46
N CYS A 136 7.61 -1.15 11.19
CA CYS A 136 9.01 -1.61 11.26
C CYS A 136 9.65 -1.54 12.66
N ALA A 137 8.93 -1.14 13.71
CA ALA A 137 9.47 -1.11 15.06
C ALA A 137 9.66 -2.53 15.64
N PRO A 138 10.50 -2.69 16.66
CA PRO A 138 10.61 -3.95 17.40
C PRO A 138 9.26 -4.42 17.92
N THR A 139 9.04 -5.73 17.96
CA THR A 139 7.83 -6.26 18.61
C THR A 139 7.86 -6.05 20.12
N THR A 140 6.69 -5.83 20.73
CA THR A 140 6.53 -5.78 22.19
C THR A 140 6.48 -7.17 22.84
N MET A 141 6.38 -8.23 22.01
CA MET A 141 6.34 -9.62 22.45
C MET A 141 7.75 -10.16 22.64
N GLY A 142 7.96 -10.83 23.76
CA GLY A 142 9.14 -11.67 23.95
C GLY A 142 9.04 -12.96 23.14
N ARG A 143 10.14 -13.69 23.09
CA ARG A 143 10.25 -14.94 22.33
C ARG A 143 9.17 -15.96 22.68
N HIS A 144 8.86 -16.13 23.97
CA HIS A 144 7.79 -17.03 24.43
C HIS A 144 6.44 -16.70 23.81
N ASP A 145 6.08 -15.43 23.79
CA ASP A 145 4.78 -14.98 23.26
C ASP A 145 4.71 -15.15 21.73
N VAL A 146 5.80 -14.83 21.02
CA VAL A 146 5.90 -15.05 19.58
C VAL A 146 5.67 -16.53 19.24
N PHE A 147 6.34 -17.45 19.96
CA PHE A 147 6.17 -18.89 19.76
C PHE A 147 4.79 -19.40 20.16
N SER A 148 4.13 -18.78 21.15
CA SER A 148 2.82 -19.19 21.63
C SER A 148 1.67 -18.67 20.78
N TYR A 149 1.81 -17.49 20.16
CA TYR A 149 0.72 -16.80 19.47
C TYR A 149 0.96 -16.62 17.98
N CYS A 150 2.13 -16.14 17.56
CA CYS A 150 2.41 -15.82 16.16
C CYS A 150 2.80 -17.07 15.34
N MET A 151 3.69 -17.90 15.88
CA MET A 151 4.19 -19.06 15.16
C MET A 151 3.13 -20.10 14.79
N PRO A 152 2.09 -20.38 15.62
CA PRO A 152 1.05 -21.34 15.25
C PRO A 152 0.22 -20.94 14.01
N VAL A 153 0.13 -19.65 13.69
CA VAL A 153 -0.55 -19.18 12.47
C VAL A 153 0.21 -19.64 11.23
N PHE A 154 1.52 -19.48 11.24
CA PHE A 154 2.40 -19.94 10.16
C PHE A 154 2.51 -21.47 10.11
N GLU A 155 2.54 -22.13 11.28
CA GLU A 155 2.54 -23.60 11.35
C GLU A 155 1.33 -24.20 10.62
N GLU A 156 0.13 -23.69 10.87
CA GLU A 156 -1.10 -24.16 10.20
C GLU A 156 -0.99 -23.98 8.68
N ALA A 157 -0.49 -22.83 8.22
CA ALA A 157 -0.33 -22.54 6.81
C ALA A 157 0.73 -23.40 6.12
N PHE A 158 1.88 -23.64 6.75
CA PHE A 158 2.93 -24.50 6.18
C PHE A 158 2.59 -25.97 6.29
N VAL A 159 2.23 -26.44 7.50
CA VAL A 159 2.10 -27.89 7.77
C VAL A 159 0.76 -28.44 7.29
N LYS A 160 -0.33 -27.65 7.34
CA LYS A 160 -1.68 -28.12 6.99
C LYS A 160 -2.15 -27.66 5.62
N ALA A 161 -1.76 -26.47 5.19
CA ALA A 161 -2.14 -25.96 3.87
C ALA A 161 -1.01 -26.07 2.82
N GLY A 162 0.22 -26.37 3.22
CA GLY A 162 1.32 -26.65 2.30
C GLY A 162 1.90 -25.42 1.62
N ALA A 163 1.87 -24.24 2.28
CA ALA A 163 2.48 -23.02 1.73
C ALA A 163 3.93 -23.25 1.30
N THR A 164 4.33 -22.65 0.18
CA THR A 164 5.64 -22.88 -0.42
C THR A 164 6.75 -22.04 0.18
N ASP A 165 6.51 -20.73 0.38
CA ASP A 165 7.53 -19.72 0.61
C ASP A 165 7.14 -18.77 1.73
N THR A 166 8.09 -17.93 2.17
CA THR A 166 7.80 -16.88 3.14
C THR A 166 8.71 -15.67 2.97
N MET A 167 8.14 -14.50 3.30
CA MET A 167 8.86 -13.25 3.49
C MET A 167 9.17 -13.06 4.97
N CYS A 168 10.44 -12.83 5.34
CA CYS A 168 10.78 -12.51 6.71
C CYS A 168 10.46 -11.05 7.04
N SER A 169 10.05 -10.80 8.29
CA SER A 169 9.57 -9.51 8.73
C SER A 169 10.69 -8.50 9.05
N TYR A 170 10.33 -7.21 9.09
CA TYR A 170 11.24 -6.10 9.43
C TYR A 170 11.66 -6.05 10.90
N ASN A 171 10.80 -6.49 11.81
CA ASN A 171 10.97 -6.28 13.25
C ASN A 171 12.11 -7.08 13.86
N SER A 172 12.45 -6.73 15.08
CA SER A 172 13.28 -7.54 15.97
C SER A 172 12.45 -8.15 17.10
N ILE A 173 12.89 -9.31 17.59
CA ILE A 173 12.35 -10.01 18.76
C ILE A 173 13.46 -10.04 19.81
N ASP A 174 13.19 -9.50 21.00
CA ASP A 174 14.19 -9.39 22.08
C ASP A 174 15.51 -8.72 21.63
N GLY A 175 15.41 -7.77 20.68
CA GLY A 175 16.55 -7.03 20.13
C GLY A 175 17.28 -7.74 18.97
N PHE A 176 16.86 -8.94 18.58
CA PHE A 176 17.40 -9.66 17.43
C PHE A 176 16.52 -9.45 16.20
N PRO A 177 17.03 -8.86 15.09
CA PRO A 177 16.28 -8.77 13.84
C PRO A 177 15.91 -10.16 13.32
N VAL A 178 14.66 -10.35 12.95
CA VAL A 178 14.16 -11.65 12.44
C VAL A 178 14.94 -12.11 11.21
N VAL A 179 15.31 -11.17 10.34
CA VAL A 179 16.09 -11.44 9.11
C VAL A 179 17.47 -12.07 9.36
N SER A 180 17.95 -12.06 10.62
CA SER A 180 19.21 -12.70 11.04
C SER A 180 19.02 -13.80 12.10
N ASP A 181 17.79 -14.20 12.39
CA ASP A 181 17.49 -15.23 13.40
C ASP A 181 17.50 -16.65 12.80
N HIS A 182 18.62 -17.35 12.96
CA HIS A 182 18.79 -18.71 12.44
C HIS A 182 17.79 -19.71 13.03
N GLU A 183 17.46 -19.61 14.33
CA GLU A 183 16.48 -20.52 14.95
C GLU A 183 15.11 -20.39 14.29
N ILE A 184 14.66 -19.16 14.08
CA ILE A 184 13.36 -18.88 13.46
C ILE A 184 13.35 -19.28 11.98
N LEU A 185 14.33 -18.82 11.20
CA LEU A 185 14.35 -18.98 9.73
C LEU A 185 14.86 -20.36 9.26
N THR A 186 15.60 -21.09 10.09
CA THR A 186 16.17 -22.37 9.73
C THR A 186 15.66 -23.52 10.61
N ASP A 187 15.89 -23.45 11.93
CA ASP A 187 15.59 -24.60 12.78
C ASP A 187 14.07 -24.88 12.88
N VAL A 188 13.27 -23.81 13.04
CA VAL A 188 11.82 -23.96 13.09
C VAL A 188 11.24 -24.09 11.69
N LEU A 189 11.49 -23.14 10.83
CA LEU A 189 10.83 -23.06 9.52
C LEU A 189 11.15 -24.27 8.64
N ARG A 190 12.41 -24.67 8.59
CA ARG A 190 12.86 -25.81 7.76
C ARG A 190 12.96 -27.12 8.54
N GLY A 191 13.44 -27.01 9.79
CA GLY A 191 13.59 -28.17 10.66
C GLY A 191 12.27 -28.74 11.15
N THR A 192 11.33 -27.88 11.57
CA THR A 192 10.05 -28.27 12.16
C THR A 192 8.91 -28.21 11.14
N TYR A 193 8.67 -27.07 10.50
CA TYR A 193 7.54 -26.89 9.58
C TYR A 193 7.77 -27.51 8.20
N LYS A 194 9.03 -27.84 7.85
CA LYS A 194 9.41 -28.47 6.59
C LYS A 194 9.06 -27.64 5.35
N MET A 195 9.09 -26.31 5.46
CA MET A 195 8.87 -25.43 4.32
C MET A 195 9.76 -25.84 3.12
N PRO A 196 9.19 -26.09 1.94
CA PRO A 196 9.94 -26.64 0.81
C PRO A 196 10.75 -25.59 0.04
N GLY A 197 10.26 -24.36 -0.01
CA GLY A 197 10.79 -23.29 -0.84
C GLY A 197 11.79 -22.37 -0.15
N PHE A 198 11.75 -21.11 -0.47
CA PHE A 198 12.77 -20.13 -0.06
C PHE A 198 12.23 -19.10 0.94
N VAL A 199 13.16 -18.41 1.61
CA VAL A 199 12.89 -17.22 2.42
C VAL A 199 13.33 -16.01 1.63
N ARG A 200 12.41 -15.07 1.39
CA ARG A 200 12.69 -13.75 0.87
C ARG A 200 12.85 -12.75 2.02
N SER A 201 13.77 -11.78 1.93
CA SER A 201 13.73 -10.64 2.82
C SER A 201 12.52 -9.77 2.48
N ASP A 202 11.96 -9.07 3.45
CA ASP A 202 11.12 -7.93 3.11
C ASP A 202 11.96 -6.81 2.49
N MET A 203 11.33 -5.84 1.83
CA MET A 203 12.02 -4.80 1.07
C MET A 203 12.98 -4.01 1.96
N THR A 204 14.28 -4.10 1.68
CA THR A 204 15.36 -3.48 2.46
C THR A 204 15.57 -4.05 3.89
N ALA A 205 14.91 -5.13 4.30
CA ALA A 205 15.02 -5.66 5.66
C ALA A 205 16.44 -6.14 6.01
N ILE A 206 17.22 -6.63 5.04
CA ILE A 206 18.61 -7.03 5.28
C ILE A 206 19.46 -5.80 5.63
N ILE A 207 19.37 -4.72 4.83
CA ILE A 207 20.17 -3.52 5.05
C ILE A 207 19.75 -2.76 6.31
N MET A 208 18.50 -2.90 6.76
CA MET A 208 18.01 -2.34 8.03
C MET A 208 18.78 -2.84 9.24
N GLN A 209 19.41 -4.01 9.19
CA GLN A 209 20.33 -4.46 10.25
C GLN A 209 21.47 -3.46 10.48
N HIS A 210 21.92 -2.78 9.41
CA HIS A 210 22.95 -1.74 9.48
C HIS A 210 22.36 -0.36 9.73
N THR A 211 21.29 0.02 9.02
CA THR A 211 20.78 1.40 8.97
C THR A 211 19.80 1.74 10.09
N ALA A 212 19.05 0.75 10.62
CA ALA A 212 17.99 0.96 11.60
C ALA A 212 18.19 0.16 12.90
N HIS A 213 18.43 -1.14 12.81
CA HIS A 213 18.62 -1.98 14.01
C HIS A 213 20.02 -1.83 14.64
N HIS A 214 21.00 -1.31 13.88
CA HIS A 214 22.41 -1.19 14.31
C HIS A 214 23.02 -2.50 14.83
N SER A 215 22.52 -3.64 14.34
CA SER A 215 22.99 -4.99 14.69
C SER A 215 24.13 -5.48 13.80
N ALA A 216 24.41 -4.79 12.68
CA ALA A 216 25.52 -5.02 11.77
C ALA A 216 26.33 -3.75 11.54
N ALA A 217 27.66 -3.83 11.63
CA ALA A 217 28.55 -2.69 11.46
C ALA A 217 28.68 -2.24 9.99
N THR A 218 28.45 -3.14 9.05
CA THR A 218 28.57 -2.88 7.60
C THR A 218 27.45 -3.57 6.80
N PRO A 219 27.14 -3.06 5.58
CA PRO A 219 26.23 -3.73 4.67
C PRO A 219 26.62 -5.20 4.37
N LYS A 220 27.91 -5.49 4.25
CA LYS A 220 28.44 -6.84 4.06
C LYS A 220 28.11 -7.76 5.23
N GLU A 221 28.30 -7.29 6.47
CA GLU A 221 27.96 -8.05 7.67
C GLU A 221 26.45 -8.32 7.77
N ALA A 222 25.61 -7.34 7.41
CA ALA A 222 24.17 -7.49 7.36
C ALA A 222 23.76 -8.62 6.39
N LEU A 223 24.33 -8.61 5.18
CA LEU A 223 24.07 -9.67 4.18
C LEU A 223 24.57 -11.04 4.66
N GLN A 224 25.78 -11.09 5.25
CA GLN A 224 26.34 -12.33 5.79
C GLN A 224 25.42 -12.96 6.86
N LYS A 225 24.94 -12.15 7.80
CA LYS A 225 24.03 -12.61 8.86
C LYS A 225 22.72 -13.15 8.29
N ALA A 226 22.15 -12.47 7.31
CA ALA A 226 20.91 -12.90 6.66
C ALA A 226 21.09 -14.22 5.91
N VAL A 227 22.15 -14.38 5.10
CA VAL A 227 22.45 -15.63 4.39
C VAL A 227 22.64 -16.79 5.37
N LYS A 228 23.40 -16.57 6.46
CA LYS A 228 23.62 -17.61 7.48
C LYS A 228 22.37 -17.96 8.29
N ALA A 229 21.44 -17.02 8.43
CA ALA A 229 20.15 -17.28 9.05
C ALA A 229 19.20 -18.08 8.16
N GLY A 230 19.43 -18.12 6.85
CA GLY A 230 18.63 -18.90 5.90
C GLY A 230 17.76 -18.05 4.96
N VAL A 231 18.04 -16.75 4.82
CA VAL A 231 17.46 -15.90 3.78
C VAL A 231 18.07 -16.26 2.43
N ASP A 232 17.24 -16.58 1.46
CA ASP A 232 17.64 -17.08 0.14
C ASP A 232 17.58 -16.00 -0.94
N VAL A 233 16.62 -15.07 -0.83
CA VAL A 233 16.35 -14.02 -1.82
C VAL A 233 16.32 -12.66 -1.12
N GLN A 234 17.10 -11.70 -1.62
CA GLN A 234 17.02 -10.30 -1.17
C GLN A 234 15.94 -9.55 -1.94
N PHE A 235 15.23 -8.61 -1.27
CA PHE A 235 14.22 -7.78 -1.90
C PHE A 235 14.60 -6.29 -1.82
N ALA A 236 15.23 -5.80 -2.89
CA ALA A 236 15.70 -4.42 -3.05
C ALA A 236 16.69 -3.91 -1.97
N ASP A 237 17.37 -4.80 -1.24
CA ASP A 237 18.38 -4.44 -0.24
C ASP A 237 19.65 -3.85 -0.87
N TYR A 238 20.10 -4.45 -1.96
CA TYR A 238 21.32 -4.09 -2.67
C TYR A 238 21.04 -4.01 -4.17
N SER A 239 21.77 -3.14 -4.88
CA SER A 239 21.81 -3.22 -6.33
C SER A 239 22.33 -4.59 -6.78
N HIS A 240 21.98 -5.01 -7.98
CA HIS A 240 22.45 -6.28 -8.54
C HIS A 240 23.97 -6.39 -8.57
N GLU A 241 24.67 -5.30 -8.89
CA GLU A 241 26.12 -5.25 -8.92
C GLU A 241 26.73 -5.36 -7.54
N GLU A 242 26.19 -4.62 -6.57
CA GLU A 242 26.64 -4.62 -5.19
C GLU A 242 26.43 -5.99 -4.53
N TYR A 243 25.23 -6.58 -4.69
CA TYR A 243 24.93 -7.91 -4.19
C TYR A 243 25.95 -8.95 -4.71
N ARG A 244 26.20 -8.94 -6.03
CA ARG A 244 27.17 -9.84 -6.65
C ARG A 244 28.59 -9.62 -6.16
N ARG A 245 28.97 -8.37 -5.93
CA ARG A 245 30.31 -8.01 -5.39
C ARG A 245 30.46 -8.55 -3.97
N LEU A 246 29.50 -8.27 -3.10
CA LEU A 246 29.52 -8.73 -1.70
C LEU A 246 29.51 -10.26 -1.59
N MET A 247 28.67 -10.95 -2.36
CA MET A 247 28.63 -12.43 -2.38
C MET A 247 29.97 -13.03 -2.80
N LYS A 248 30.63 -12.47 -3.83
CA LYS A 248 31.96 -12.93 -4.26
C LYS A 248 33.04 -12.70 -3.19
N GLU A 249 33.02 -11.56 -2.54
CA GLU A 249 33.94 -11.26 -1.44
C GLU A 249 33.76 -12.20 -0.26
N MET A 250 32.51 -12.49 0.11
CA MET A 250 32.19 -13.41 1.21
C MET A 250 32.59 -14.86 0.91
N LEU A 251 32.46 -15.30 -0.34
CA LEU A 251 32.97 -16.59 -0.79
C LEU A 251 34.51 -16.64 -0.75
N ALA A 252 35.17 -15.56 -1.18
CA ALA A 252 36.64 -15.49 -1.24
C ALA A 252 37.30 -15.47 0.13
N ASP A 253 36.69 -14.82 1.12
CA ASP A 253 37.20 -14.75 2.51
C ASP A 253 36.66 -15.85 3.43
N GLY A 254 35.79 -16.73 2.90
CA GLY A 254 35.20 -17.84 3.64
C GLY A 254 34.10 -17.43 4.62
N SER A 255 33.57 -16.21 4.53
CA SER A 255 32.46 -15.75 5.36
C SER A 255 31.16 -16.48 5.05
N ILE A 256 30.99 -16.93 3.81
CA ILE A 256 29.97 -17.90 3.37
C ILE A 256 30.64 -19.00 2.56
N THR A 257 29.96 -20.14 2.39
CA THR A 257 30.45 -21.29 1.65
C THR A 257 29.69 -21.50 0.34
N MET A 258 30.28 -22.25 -0.60
CA MET A 258 29.56 -22.66 -1.81
C MET A 258 28.35 -23.55 -1.48
N GLU A 259 28.43 -24.37 -0.43
CA GLU A 259 27.32 -25.23 0.01
C GLU A 259 26.11 -24.39 0.47
N GLU A 260 26.34 -23.30 1.21
CA GLU A 260 25.26 -22.36 1.60
C GLU A 260 24.62 -21.72 0.37
N LEU A 261 25.42 -21.28 -0.61
CA LEU A 261 24.93 -20.69 -1.85
C LEU A 261 24.17 -21.70 -2.72
N ASP A 262 24.69 -22.91 -2.87
CA ASP A 262 24.04 -23.96 -3.63
C ASP A 262 22.71 -24.39 -2.98
N THR A 263 22.68 -24.46 -1.65
CA THR A 263 21.46 -24.75 -0.88
C THR A 263 20.39 -23.69 -1.11
N SER A 264 20.75 -22.40 -1.02
CA SER A 264 19.84 -21.30 -1.28
C SER A 264 19.32 -21.33 -2.73
N THR A 265 20.22 -21.51 -3.70
CA THR A 265 19.85 -21.63 -5.12
C THR A 265 18.89 -22.79 -5.37
N ALA A 266 19.15 -23.95 -4.76
CA ALA A 266 18.31 -25.14 -4.92
C ALA A 266 16.88 -24.93 -4.41
N ARG A 267 16.69 -24.13 -3.37
CA ARG A 267 15.35 -23.80 -2.83
C ARG A 267 14.54 -22.99 -3.83
N VAL A 268 15.14 -21.97 -4.44
CA VAL A 268 14.48 -21.17 -5.49
C VAL A 268 14.17 -22.01 -6.73
N LEU A 269 15.10 -22.86 -7.15
CA LEU A 269 14.88 -23.75 -8.30
C LEU A 269 13.77 -24.77 -8.03
N ARG A 270 13.65 -25.26 -6.80
CA ARG A 270 12.57 -26.17 -6.40
C ARG A 270 11.19 -25.57 -6.57
N VAL A 271 10.99 -24.31 -6.18
CA VAL A 271 9.70 -23.62 -6.37
C VAL A 271 9.38 -23.48 -7.85
N LYS A 272 10.37 -23.13 -8.68
CA LYS A 272 10.19 -23.11 -10.15
C LYS A 272 9.82 -24.47 -10.73
N ASP A 273 10.39 -25.55 -10.20
CA ASP A 273 10.07 -26.93 -10.57
C ASP A 273 8.65 -27.31 -10.14
N MET A 274 8.27 -27.04 -8.89
CA MET A 274 6.91 -27.27 -8.38
C MET A 274 5.83 -26.54 -9.20
N LEU A 275 6.16 -25.38 -9.74
CA LEU A 275 5.28 -24.58 -10.62
C LEU A 275 5.28 -25.05 -12.10
N GLY A 276 6.05 -26.11 -12.43
CA GLY A 276 6.18 -26.63 -13.79
C GLY A 276 6.84 -25.66 -14.78
N LEU A 277 7.60 -24.66 -14.29
CA LEU A 277 8.17 -23.61 -15.15
C LEU A 277 9.29 -24.12 -16.07
N PHE A 278 9.94 -25.22 -15.72
CA PHE A 278 10.96 -25.82 -16.59
C PHE A 278 10.34 -26.49 -17.81
N GLU A 279 9.16 -27.08 -17.66
CA GLU A 279 8.39 -27.74 -18.70
C GLU A 279 7.61 -26.73 -19.54
N ASN A 280 6.82 -25.87 -18.88
CA ASN A 280 5.99 -24.87 -19.55
C ASN A 280 6.03 -23.52 -18.81
N PRO A 281 6.95 -22.60 -19.17
CA PRO A 281 7.03 -21.27 -18.57
C PRO A 281 6.06 -20.25 -19.19
N TYR A 282 5.24 -20.65 -20.16
CA TYR A 282 4.38 -19.75 -20.93
C TYR A 282 2.93 -19.81 -20.47
N VAL A 283 2.21 -18.73 -20.68
CA VAL A 283 0.77 -18.63 -20.42
C VAL A 283 0.00 -18.64 -21.76
N ASP A 284 -1.21 -19.15 -21.73
CA ASP A 284 -2.17 -18.95 -22.81
C ASP A 284 -2.76 -17.52 -22.69
N GLU A 285 -2.31 -16.61 -23.56
CA GLU A 285 -2.72 -15.21 -23.59
C GLU A 285 -4.24 -15.02 -23.76
N THR A 286 -4.98 -16.07 -24.20
CA THR A 286 -6.45 -15.99 -24.32
C THR A 286 -7.18 -16.14 -22.99
N LEU A 287 -6.50 -16.56 -21.92
CA LEU A 287 -7.09 -16.72 -20.59
C LEU A 287 -7.37 -15.37 -19.93
N GLU A 288 -6.53 -14.36 -20.13
CA GLU A 288 -6.66 -13.05 -19.51
C GLU A 288 -8.08 -12.49 -19.71
N SER A 289 -8.54 -12.38 -20.94
CA SER A 289 -9.87 -11.82 -21.26
C SER A 289 -11.06 -12.69 -20.79
N LYS A 290 -10.83 -13.93 -20.39
CA LYS A 290 -11.89 -14.85 -19.94
C LYS A 290 -11.99 -14.93 -18.42
N VAL A 291 -10.87 -14.74 -17.72
CA VAL A 291 -10.72 -15.01 -16.29
C VAL A 291 -10.65 -13.73 -15.48
N VAL A 292 -9.84 -12.73 -15.94
CA VAL A 292 -9.61 -11.51 -15.18
C VAL A 292 -10.91 -10.69 -15.11
N HIS A 293 -11.31 -10.37 -13.89
CA HIS A 293 -12.53 -9.62 -13.56
C HIS A 293 -13.80 -10.16 -14.24
N CYS A 294 -13.88 -11.48 -14.40
CA CYS A 294 -15.03 -12.12 -15.00
C CYS A 294 -16.27 -12.03 -14.09
N LYS A 295 -17.46 -12.28 -14.65
CA LYS A 295 -18.73 -12.14 -13.91
C LYS A 295 -18.79 -13.03 -12.66
N GLU A 296 -18.23 -14.24 -12.71
CA GLU A 296 -18.17 -15.15 -11.55
C GLU A 296 -17.39 -14.52 -10.40
N HIS A 297 -16.24 -13.89 -10.69
CA HIS A 297 -15.39 -13.24 -9.68
C HIS A 297 -16.07 -12.00 -9.10
N GLN A 298 -16.73 -11.19 -9.92
CA GLN A 298 -17.50 -10.02 -9.47
C GLN A 298 -18.66 -10.45 -8.55
N ASP A 299 -19.41 -11.50 -8.92
CA ASP A 299 -20.52 -12.01 -8.11
C ASP A 299 -20.03 -12.55 -6.76
N LYS A 300 -18.88 -13.23 -6.76
CA LYS A 300 -18.28 -13.72 -5.51
C LYS A 300 -17.76 -12.57 -4.65
N ALA A 301 -17.16 -11.54 -5.21
CA ALA A 301 -16.72 -10.36 -4.46
C ALA A 301 -17.93 -9.67 -3.78
N LEU A 302 -19.05 -9.56 -4.48
CA LEU A 302 -20.30 -9.04 -3.90
C LEU A 302 -20.86 -9.96 -2.79
N GLU A 303 -20.88 -11.28 -3.00
CA GLU A 303 -21.31 -12.25 -1.98
C GLU A 303 -20.46 -12.11 -0.71
N ILE A 304 -19.15 -12.06 -0.86
CA ILE A 304 -18.21 -11.89 0.26
C ILE A 304 -18.48 -10.56 0.97
N ALA A 305 -18.59 -9.45 0.24
CA ALA A 305 -18.86 -8.13 0.82
C ALA A 305 -20.16 -8.12 1.64
N GLN A 306 -21.22 -8.78 1.17
CA GLN A 306 -22.49 -8.88 1.89
C GLN A 306 -22.38 -9.71 3.18
N LYS A 307 -21.57 -10.78 3.18
CA LYS A 307 -21.38 -11.67 4.34
C LYS A 307 -20.46 -11.09 5.40
N THR A 308 -19.63 -10.11 5.06
CA THR A 308 -18.66 -9.51 5.96
C THR A 308 -19.22 -8.31 6.75
N VAL A 309 -20.43 -7.86 6.47
CA VAL A 309 -21.08 -6.78 7.22
C VAL A 309 -21.51 -7.27 8.60
N VAL A 310 -20.99 -6.63 9.66
CA VAL A 310 -21.26 -7.00 11.06
C VAL A 310 -22.31 -6.07 11.66
N LEU A 311 -23.43 -6.64 12.11
CA LEU A 311 -24.48 -5.90 12.83
C LEU A 311 -24.10 -5.76 14.30
N LEU A 312 -23.54 -4.61 14.69
CA LEU A 312 -23.13 -4.35 16.07
C LEU A 312 -24.30 -3.93 16.98
N LYS A 313 -25.32 -3.28 16.42
CA LYS A 313 -26.45 -2.73 17.18
C LYS A 313 -27.70 -2.61 16.30
N ASN A 314 -28.88 -3.00 16.84
CA ASN A 314 -30.17 -2.84 16.16
C ASN A 314 -31.27 -2.55 17.21
N GLU A 315 -31.25 -1.35 17.80
CA GLU A 315 -32.22 -0.90 18.77
C GLU A 315 -33.58 -0.64 18.11
N ASN A 316 -34.65 -0.96 18.79
CA ASN A 316 -36.04 -0.81 18.34
C ASN A 316 -36.34 -1.48 16.99
N ASN A 317 -35.57 -2.50 16.60
CA ASN A 317 -35.68 -3.17 15.30
C ASN A 317 -35.66 -2.18 14.11
N MET A 318 -34.75 -1.20 14.16
CA MET A 318 -34.57 -0.22 13.10
C MET A 318 -34.26 -0.89 11.75
N LEU A 319 -33.49 -1.97 11.78
CA LEU A 319 -33.14 -2.77 10.59
C LEU A 319 -33.98 -4.07 10.57
N PRO A 320 -34.46 -4.50 9.38
CA PRO A 320 -34.30 -3.86 8.07
C PRO A 320 -35.14 -2.57 7.95
N LEU A 321 -34.64 -1.63 7.17
CA LEU A 321 -35.29 -0.33 6.97
C LEU A 321 -36.67 -0.47 6.35
N SER A 322 -37.63 0.36 6.83
CA SER A 322 -38.99 0.38 6.26
C SER A 322 -39.01 0.96 4.85
N ARG A 323 -39.74 0.32 3.95
CA ARG A 323 -40.01 0.85 2.60
C ARG A 323 -40.94 2.07 2.57
N SER A 324 -41.51 2.45 3.73
CA SER A 324 -42.35 3.65 3.84
C SER A 324 -41.57 4.95 4.04
N ILE A 325 -40.25 4.89 4.19
CA ILE A 325 -39.36 6.07 4.32
C ILE A 325 -39.46 6.88 3.03
N ARG A 326 -39.62 8.19 3.17
CA ARG A 326 -39.79 9.12 2.04
C ARG A 326 -38.58 9.96 1.74
N LYS A 327 -37.77 10.26 2.76
CA LYS A 327 -36.54 11.05 2.61
C LYS A 327 -35.40 10.42 3.41
N ILE A 328 -34.30 10.19 2.74
CA ILE A 328 -33.08 9.59 3.31
C ILE A 328 -31.92 10.57 3.10
N ALA A 329 -31.24 10.92 4.21
CA ALA A 329 -29.95 11.59 4.15
C ALA A 329 -28.84 10.54 4.19
N VAL A 330 -27.97 10.50 3.17
CA VAL A 330 -26.75 9.68 3.13
C VAL A 330 -25.59 10.62 3.39
N LEU A 331 -24.92 10.45 4.52
CA LEU A 331 -23.98 11.42 5.07
C LEU A 331 -22.62 10.78 5.39
N GLY A 332 -21.60 11.61 5.53
CA GLY A 332 -20.28 11.21 5.96
C GLY A 332 -19.26 11.07 4.83
N PRO A 333 -17.96 11.15 5.16
CA PRO A 333 -16.88 11.18 4.18
C PRO A 333 -16.76 9.88 3.36
N ASN A 334 -17.14 8.74 3.94
CA ASN A 334 -17.08 7.44 3.27
C ASN A 334 -18.38 7.10 2.49
N ALA A 335 -19.41 7.96 2.53
CA ALA A 335 -20.70 7.66 1.88
C ALA A 335 -20.60 7.60 0.35
N ASN A 336 -19.77 8.45 -0.26
CA ASN A 336 -19.56 8.52 -1.71
C ASN A 336 -18.07 8.42 -2.08
N LEU A 337 -17.32 7.62 -1.32
CA LEU A 337 -15.91 7.32 -1.55
C LEU A 337 -15.77 5.80 -1.74
N PRO A 338 -15.17 5.33 -2.86
CA PRO A 338 -14.84 3.93 -3.00
C PRO A 338 -13.60 3.62 -2.14
N VAL A 339 -13.83 3.10 -0.93
CA VAL A 339 -12.74 2.72 -0.02
C VAL A 339 -12.33 1.29 -0.33
N MET A 340 -11.22 1.13 -1.07
CA MET A 340 -10.75 -0.16 -1.55
C MET A 340 -9.73 -0.82 -0.61
N GLY A 341 -9.12 -0.06 0.30
CA GLY A 341 -8.03 -0.50 1.16
C GLY A 341 -6.64 -0.34 0.54
N ASP A 342 -5.60 -0.73 1.29
CA ASP A 342 -4.22 -0.72 0.82
C ASP A 342 -3.92 -1.97 -0.02
N TYR A 343 -2.78 -1.99 -0.69
CA TYR A 343 -2.32 -3.07 -1.57
C TYR A 343 -3.31 -3.47 -2.69
N CYS A 344 -4.09 -2.51 -3.18
CA CYS A 344 -4.81 -2.62 -4.45
C CYS A 344 -4.53 -1.42 -5.34
N MET A 345 -4.57 -1.61 -6.65
CA MET A 345 -4.54 -0.48 -7.59
C MET A 345 -5.94 0.10 -7.73
N GLU A 346 -6.03 1.42 -7.97
CA GLU A 346 -7.30 1.99 -8.39
C GLU A 346 -7.77 1.27 -9.67
N PRO A 347 -9.00 0.67 -9.65
CA PRO A 347 -9.47 -0.12 -10.76
C PRO A 347 -9.74 0.75 -12.00
N ASP A 348 -9.61 0.18 -13.18
CA ASP A 348 -9.99 0.79 -14.45
C ASP A 348 -11.48 0.56 -14.81
N TYR A 349 -12.22 -0.08 -13.91
CA TYR A 349 -13.66 -0.23 -13.92
C TYR A 349 -14.29 0.58 -12.78
N HIS A 350 -15.61 0.84 -12.90
CA HIS A 350 -16.32 1.61 -11.89
C HIS A 350 -16.44 0.86 -10.55
N ALA A 351 -15.93 1.48 -9.48
CA ALA A 351 -16.08 0.99 -8.11
C ALA A 351 -17.33 1.62 -7.48
N VAL A 352 -18.28 0.80 -7.09
CA VAL A 352 -19.58 1.24 -6.56
C VAL A 352 -19.42 1.78 -5.13
N THR A 353 -19.90 3.00 -4.90
CA THR A 353 -19.92 3.60 -3.56
C THR A 353 -21.16 3.19 -2.77
N LEU A 354 -21.15 3.41 -1.44
CA LEU A 354 -22.33 3.14 -0.60
C LEU A 354 -23.56 3.95 -1.08
N LEU A 355 -23.38 5.21 -1.43
CA LEU A 355 -24.44 6.06 -1.96
C LEU A 355 -25.06 5.50 -3.26
N GLU A 356 -24.22 5.03 -4.15
CA GLU A 356 -24.66 4.43 -5.42
C GLU A 356 -25.40 3.12 -5.19
N GLY A 357 -24.88 2.24 -4.33
CA GLY A 357 -25.54 0.99 -3.97
C GLY A 357 -26.91 1.21 -3.30
N ILE A 358 -27.05 2.23 -2.45
CA ILE A 358 -28.35 2.61 -1.87
C ILE A 358 -29.32 3.07 -2.96
N ARG A 359 -28.85 3.90 -3.89
CA ARG A 359 -29.67 4.36 -5.02
C ARG A 359 -30.14 3.20 -5.90
N GLU A 360 -29.25 2.30 -6.24
CA GLU A 360 -29.53 1.13 -7.06
C GLU A 360 -30.63 0.25 -6.41
N VAL A 361 -30.46 -0.12 -5.14
CA VAL A 361 -31.43 -0.94 -4.40
C VAL A 361 -32.81 -0.27 -4.30
N LEU A 362 -32.84 1.07 -4.23
CA LEU A 362 -34.08 1.83 -4.11
C LEU A 362 -34.67 2.24 -5.48
N GLY A 363 -33.99 1.94 -6.60
CA GLY A 363 -34.43 2.30 -7.95
C GLY A 363 -34.36 3.80 -8.24
N VAL A 364 -33.43 4.53 -7.58
CA VAL A 364 -33.24 5.99 -7.75
C VAL A 364 -32.18 6.23 -8.83
N PRO A 365 -32.49 7.02 -9.90
CA PRO A 365 -31.51 7.32 -10.94
C PRO A 365 -30.26 8.02 -10.44
N ALA A 366 -29.10 7.71 -11.01
CA ALA A 366 -27.78 8.26 -10.63
C ALA A 366 -27.62 9.76 -10.95
N GLU A 367 -28.36 10.29 -11.93
CA GLU A 367 -28.15 11.62 -12.53
C GLU A 367 -28.57 12.81 -11.66
N ASN A 368 -29.18 12.60 -10.49
CA ASN A 368 -29.64 13.70 -9.63
C ASN A 368 -29.04 13.59 -8.23
N VAL A 369 -28.23 14.54 -7.85
CA VAL A 369 -27.68 14.67 -6.49
C VAL A 369 -28.82 14.89 -5.46
N GLU A 370 -29.93 15.51 -5.88
CA GLU A 370 -31.16 15.70 -5.11
C GLU A 370 -32.34 15.26 -5.99
N THR A 371 -32.86 14.06 -5.76
CA THR A 371 -34.08 13.59 -6.45
C THR A 371 -35.28 13.85 -5.57
N ALA A 372 -36.26 14.62 -6.08
CA ALA A 372 -37.52 14.76 -5.39
C ALA A 372 -38.22 13.40 -5.27
N ALA A 373 -38.77 13.12 -4.07
CA ALA A 373 -39.54 11.90 -3.84
C ALA A 373 -40.73 11.80 -4.82
N ASN A 374 -40.93 10.60 -5.34
CA ASN A 374 -42.11 10.28 -6.13
C ASN A 374 -42.81 9.03 -5.58
N ALA A 375 -43.86 8.57 -6.23
CA ALA A 375 -44.62 7.43 -5.77
C ALA A 375 -43.82 6.11 -5.76
N SER A 376 -42.71 6.04 -6.47
CA SER A 376 -41.92 4.82 -6.65
C SER A 376 -40.67 4.74 -5.79
N HIS A 377 -40.08 5.87 -5.38
CA HIS A 377 -38.84 5.88 -4.59
C HIS A 377 -38.74 7.08 -3.64
N PRO A 378 -37.91 6.98 -2.55
CA PRO A 378 -37.66 8.10 -1.64
C PRO A 378 -36.80 9.19 -2.30
N GLU A 379 -36.84 10.39 -1.71
CA GLU A 379 -35.84 11.43 -1.94
C GLU A 379 -34.53 11.03 -1.24
N ILE A 380 -33.40 11.13 -1.94
CA ILE A 380 -32.05 10.93 -1.37
C ILE A 380 -31.27 12.24 -1.45
N VAL A 381 -30.85 12.74 -0.29
CA VAL A 381 -29.91 13.86 -0.19
C VAL A 381 -28.57 13.36 0.31
N TYR A 382 -27.48 13.91 -0.21
CA TYR A 382 -26.13 13.52 0.15
C TYR A 382 -25.30 14.73 0.61
N ASP A 383 -24.49 14.50 1.63
CA ASP A 383 -23.42 15.40 2.05
C ASP A 383 -22.30 14.67 2.76
N LYS A 384 -21.05 14.96 2.40
CA LYS A 384 -19.90 14.40 3.10
C LYS A 384 -19.74 14.91 4.53
N GLY A 385 -20.25 16.12 4.84
CA GLY A 385 -20.14 16.77 6.13
C GLY A 385 -18.73 17.25 6.46
N CYS A 386 -17.80 16.33 6.64
CA CYS A 386 -16.41 16.61 6.95
C CYS A 386 -15.46 15.83 6.03
N ASN A 387 -14.20 16.20 6.06
CA ASN A 387 -13.12 15.47 5.41
C ASN A 387 -12.51 14.44 6.40
N ILE A 388 -11.93 13.36 5.90
CA ILE A 388 -11.29 12.33 6.74
C ILE A 388 -10.07 12.91 7.47
N LEU A 389 -9.26 13.72 6.80
CA LEU A 389 -8.06 14.36 7.38
C LEU A 389 -8.26 15.81 7.82
N GLY A 390 -9.49 16.35 7.74
CA GLY A 390 -9.77 17.76 8.01
C GLY A 390 -9.47 18.67 6.80
N ALA A 391 -9.46 20.01 7.04
CA ALA A 391 -9.31 21.03 6.00
C ALA A 391 -7.86 21.54 5.84
N GLU A 392 -6.89 20.92 6.48
CA GLU A 392 -5.48 21.33 6.37
C GLU A 392 -4.88 20.91 5.03
N ILE A 393 -4.03 21.77 4.48
CA ILE A 393 -3.27 21.45 3.27
C ILE A 393 -2.29 20.32 3.57
N LYS A 394 -2.43 19.20 2.85
CA LYS A 394 -1.57 18.04 2.93
C LYS A 394 -0.48 18.17 1.87
N PRO A 395 0.81 18.14 2.25
CA PRO A 395 1.88 18.13 1.25
C PRO A 395 1.75 16.94 0.30
N LEU A 396 1.97 17.16 -0.99
CA LEU A 396 2.02 16.08 -1.96
C LEU A 396 3.24 15.19 -1.69
N GLU A 397 3.01 13.91 -1.57
CA GLU A 397 4.02 12.92 -1.22
C GLU A 397 4.95 12.62 -2.41
N ARG A 398 6.20 12.20 -2.12
CA ARG A 398 7.23 11.99 -3.16
C ARG A 398 6.82 11.01 -4.27
N TRP A 399 6.05 9.98 -3.95
CA TRP A 399 5.58 8.98 -4.94
C TRP A 399 4.50 9.46 -5.90
N TRP A 400 3.96 10.67 -5.69
CA TRP A 400 3.12 11.33 -6.68
C TRP A 400 3.90 11.87 -7.88
N PHE A 401 5.23 11.83 -7.82
CA PHE A 401 6.10 12.41 -8.84
C PHE A 401 6.87 11.34 -9.60
N ASN A 402 7.24 11.63 -10.85
CA ASN A 402 8.01 10.71 -11.65
C ASN A 402 9.33 10.33 -10.97
N ALA A 403 9.62 9.02 -11.00
CA ALA A 403 10.90 8.48 -10.60
C ALA A 403 12.03 9.06 -11.45
N LYS A 404 13.08 9.57 -10.81
CA LYS A 404 14.31 10.04 -11.47
C LYS A 404 15.47 9.13 -11.07
N PRO A 405 16.21 8.54 -12.03
CA PRO A 405 17.39 7.75 -11.70
C PRO A 405 18.43 8.63 -11.02
N ARG A 406 18.91 8.24 -9.85
CA ARG A 406 20.05 8.86 -9.19
C ARG A 406 21.32 8.13 -9.62
N PRO A 407 22.35 8.80 -10.10
CA PRO A 407 23.67 8.21 -10.24
C PRO A 407 24.22 8.03 -8.82
N ALA A 408 24.01 6.86 -8.25
CA ALA A 408 24.38 6.59 -6.88
C ALA A 408 25.64 5.75 -6.78
N VAL A 409 26.34 5.98 -5.71
CA VAL A 409 27.40 5.15 -5.19
C VAL A 409 26.78 3.83 -4.72
N GLY A 410 26.62 2.86 -5.62
CA GLY A 410 26.40 1.46 -5.29
C GLY A 410 24.96 0.99 -4.99
N ILE A 411 23.96 1.87 -4.87
CA ILE A 411 22.55 1.54 -4.69
C ILE A 411 21.76 2.24 -5.79
N THR A 412 20.91 1.54 -6.51
CA THR A 412 19.92 2.17 -7.40
C THR A 412 18.78 2.74 -6.57
N GLU A 413 19.03 3.87 -5.91
CA GLU A 413 17.93 4.65 -5.35
C GLU A 413 17.17 5.29 -6.50
N ILE A 414 15.89 5.02 -6.57
CA ILE A 414 14.95 5.75 -7.41
C ILE A 414 14.48 6.94 -6.57
N ASP A 415 14.93 8.14 -6.93
CA ASP A 415 14.47 9.35 -6.29
C ASP A 415 13.19 9.86 -6.99
N TYR A 416 12.17 10.10 -6.18
CA TYR A 416 10.93 10.75 -6.58
C TYR A 416 10.96 12.20 -6.12
N GLY A 417 10.47 13.13 -6.92
CA GLY A 417 10.35 14.53 -6.50
C GLY A 417 10.58 15.52 -7.62
N PHE A 418 10.95 16.73 -7.21
CA PHE A 418 11.12 17.91 -8.05
C PHE A 418 12.58 18.12 -8.41
N THR A 419 12.83 18.57 -9.63
CA THR A 419 14.05 19.31 -9.92
C THR A 419 13.90 20.71 -9.32
N ALA A 420 14.74 21.04 -8.35
CA ALA A 420 14.75 22.33 -7.68
C ALA A 420 15.94 23.17 -8.13
N GLU A 421 15.68 24.34 -8.67
CA GLU A 421 16.67 25.34 -9.09
C GLU A 421 16.59 26.53 -8.13
N TYR A 422 17.69 26.80 -7.42
CA TYR A 422 17.80 27.89 -6.45
C TYR A 422 18.58 29.06 -7.06
N PHE A 423 18.06 30.25 -6.91
CA PHE A 423 18.64 31.51 -7.43
C PHE A 423 18.84 32.48 -6.27
N ASN A 424 19.99 33.13 -6.19
CA ASN A 424 20.19 34.26 -5.29
C ASN A 424 19.59 35.54 -5.90
N GLY A 425 18.88 36.33 -5.08
CA GLY A 425 18.22 37.54 -5.51
C GLY A 425 16.70 37.46 -5.57
N ALA A 426 16.05 38.47 -6.14
CA ALA A 426 14.61 38.67 -6.12
C ALA A 426 13.86 38.06 -7.31
N ASP A 427 14.58 37.44 -8.25
CA ASP A 427 14.02 36.87 -9.47
C ASP A 427 14.82 35.63 -9.94
N PHE A 428 14.42 35.06 -11.06
CA PHE A 428 15.05 33.87 -11.65
C PHE A 428 16.10 34.24 -12.71
N SER A 429 16.72 35.40 -12.63
CA SER A 429 17.75 35.84 -13.59
C SER A 429 19.08 35.13 -13.33
N GLY A 430 19.80 34.83 -14.42
CA GLY A 430 21.11 34.18 -14.36
C GLY A 430 21.01 32.65 -14.25
N GLU A 431 22.14 32.04 -13.92
CA GLU A 431 22.22 30.59 -13.70
C GLU A 431 21.87 30.26 -12.24
N PRO A 432 21.20 29.10 -11.97
CA PRO A 432 20.93 28.70 -10.61
C PRO A 432 22.23 28.44 -9.82
N VAL A 433 22.31 28.94 -8.61
CA VAL A 433 23.46 28.72 -7.72
C VAL A 433 23.50 27.29 -7.16
N LEU A 434 22.35 26.63 -7.17
CA LEU A 434 22.19 25.24 -6.76
C LEU A 434 21.07 24.59 -7.57
N THR A 435 21.32 23.39 -8.08
CA THR A 435 20.28 22.50 -8.62
C THR A 435 20.35 21.18 -7.88
N ARG A 436 19.21 20.75 -7.30
CA ARG A 436 19.12 19.47 -6.57
C ARG A 436 17.75 18.81 -6.78
N LEU A 437 17.59 17.62 -6.25
CA LEU A 437 16.28 16.97 -6.15
C LEU A 437 15.69 17.23 -4.76
N ASP A 438 14.47 17.79 -4.71
CA ASP A 438 13.67 17.93 -3.51
C ASP A 438 12.52 16.90 -3.58
N SER A 439 12.44 16.03 -2.59
CA SER A 439 11.45 14.92 -2.59
C SER A 439 10.00 15.39 -2.48
N GLN A 440 9.77 16.54 -1.85
CA GLN A 440 8.49 17.23 -1.71
C GLN A 440 8.72 18.72 -1.47
N ILE A 441 7.69 19.53 -1.66
CA ILE A 441 7.74 20.95 -1.29
C ILE A 441 6.98 21.11 0.03
N ASN A 442 7.71 20.97 1.13
CA ASN A 442 7.27 21.20 2.49
C ASN A 442 8.48 21.66 3.30
N PHE A 443 8.81 22.94 3.17
CA PHE A 443 10.01 23.52 3.73
C PHE A 443 9.70 24.57 4.80
N ASN A 444 10.59 24.64 5.77
CA ASN A 444 10.61 25.66 6.79
C ASN A 444 12.07 26.06 7.06
N TRP A 445 12.49 27.17 6.47
CA TRP A 445 13.89 27.65 6.55
C TRP A 445 14.06 28.81 7.54
N ILE A 446 13.22 28.89 8.59
CA ILE A 446 13.25 30.00 9.56
C ILE A 446 14.63 30.18 10.22
N TYR A 447 15.38 29.11 10.43
CA TYR A 447 16.64 29.11 11.18
C TYR A 447 17.89 28.88 10.32
N HIS A 448 17.77 28.59 9.04
CA HIS A 448 18.88 28.26 8.16
C HIS A 448 18.52 28.49 6.70
N ALA A 449 19.52 28.73 5.86
CA ALA A 449 19.33 28.74 4.41
C ALA A 449 19.03 27.33 3.86
N PRO A 450 18.43 27.22 2.67
CA PRO A 450 18.27 25.93 1.99
C PRO A 450 19.57 25.14 1.78
N ASP A 451 20.68 25.86 1.61
CA ASP A 451 22.03 25.36 1.38
C ASP A 451 23.05 26.48 1.64
N ASP A 452 24.32 26.16 1.88
CA ASP A 452 25.39 27.15 2.10
C ASP A 452 25.64 28.07 0.89
N LYS A 453 25.23 27.66 -0.31
CA LYS A 453 25.34 28.44 -1.55
C LYS A 453 24.20 29.44 -1.77
N VAL A 454 23.11 29.31 -0.97
CA VAL A 454 21.90 30.10 -1.13
C VAL A 454 21.89 31.25 -0.13
N ASP A 455 21.66 32.48 -0.59
CA ASP A 455 21.54 33.64 0.29
C ASP A 455 20.27 33.51 1.15
N SER A 456 20.46 33.38 2.49
CA SER A 456 19.36 33.21 3.44
C SER A 456 18.38 34.40 3.49
N ARG A 457 18.75 35.56 2.97
CA ARG A 457 17.96 36.79 3.03
C ARG A 457 17.07 37.00 1.82
N GLN A 458 17.55 36.60 0.62
CA GLN A 458 16.84 36.82 -0.62
C GLN A 458 17.21 35.76 -1.65
N PHE A 459 16.27 34.87 -1.90
CA PHE A 459 16.43 33.81 -2.89
C PHE A 459 15.09 33.46 -3.55
N CYS A 460 15.18 32.86 -4.72
CA CYS A 460 14.04 32.25 -5.42
C CYS A 460 14.29 30.77 -5.62
N VAL A 461 13.22 30.00 -5.68
CA VAL A 461 13.27 28.58 -6.03
C VAL A 461 12.24 28.28 -7.11
N ARG A 462 12.68 27.55 -8.14
CA ARG A 462 11.79 26.96 -9.13
C ARG A 462 11.84 25.45 -9.01
N TRP A 463 10.69 24.84 -8.72
CA TRP A 463 10.53 23.39 -8.73
C TRP A 463 9.78 22.95 -9.97
N THR A 464 10.25 21.90 -10.62
CA THR A 464 9.58 21.28 -11.77
C THR A 464 9.50 19.77 -11.59
N ALA A 465 8.33 19.20 -11.86
CA ALA A 465 8.10 17.76 -11.83
C ALA A 465 6.94 17.37 -12.74
N THR A 466 6.84 16.09 -13.07
CA THR A 466 5.61 15.51 -13.60
C THR A 466 4.91 14.80 -12.44
N MET A 467 3.71 15.26 -12.09
CA MET A 467 2.85 14.71 -11.05
C MET A 467 1.92 13.65 -11.65
N CYS A 468 1.67 12.59 -10.90
CA CYS A 468 0.70 11.56 -11.25
C CYS A 468 -0.02 11.14 -9.96
N SER A 469 -1.33 11.36 -9.88
CA SER A 469 -2.09 10.94 -8.71
C SER A 469 -2.19 9.41 -8.65
N PRO A 470 -1.99 8.80 -7.48
CA PRO A 470 -2.19 7.36 -7.32
C PRO A 470 -3.67 6.95 -7.38
N LYS A 471 -4.60 7.89 -7.17
CA LYS A 471 -6.05 7.67 -7.17
C LYS A 471 -6.80 8.87 -7.75
N SER A 472 -8.05 8.64 -8.21
CA SER A 472 -8.94 9.71 -8.67
C SER A 472 -9.82 10.23 -7.53
N PHE A 473 -9.88 11.56 -7.38
CA PHE A 473 -10.79 12.21 -6.44
C PHE A 473 -10.98 13.70 -6.76
N GLU A 474 -12.07 14.26 -6.30
CA GLU A 474 -12.30 15.72 -6.28
C GLU A 474 -11.68 16.34 -5.03
N GLY A 475 -10.93 17.42 -5.21
CA GLY A 475 -10.29 18.13 -4.12
C GLY A 475 -9.90 19.54 -4.53
N ARG A 476 -8.94 20.11 -3.81
CA ARG A 476 -8.28 21.36 -4.20
C ARG A 476 -6.78 21.12 -4.20
N ILE A 477 -6.08 21.75 -5.15
CA ILE A 477 -4.62 21.79 -5.18
C ILE A 477 -4.15 23.20 -4.88
N GLY A 478 -3.00 23.36 -4.23
CA GLY A 478 -2.55 24.70 -3.95
C GLY A 478 -1.24 24.84 -3.20
N LEU A 479 -1.00 26.07 -2.80
CA LEU A 479 0.23 26.53 -2.16
C LEU A 479 -0.10 27.24 -0.84
N SER A 480 0.75 27.03 0.16
CA SER A 480 0.72 27.77 1.42
C SER A 480 2.10 28.34 1.73
N SER A 481 2.19 29.67 1.81
CA SER A 481 3.40 30.41 2.18
C SER A 481 3.06 31.84 2.57
N PRO A 482 3.72 32.44 3.56
CA PRO A 482 3.66 33.89 3.79
C PRO A 482 4.43 34.69 2.71
N ASP A 483 5.27 34.04 1.92
CA ASP A 483 6.11 34.61 0.88
C ASP A 483 5.49 34.45 -0.52
N SER A 484 6.10 35.06 -1.56
CA SER A 484 5.58 35.03 -2.93
C SER A 484 5.64 33.64 -3.54
N MET A 485 4.55 33.21 -4.17
CA MET A 485 4.43 31.88 -4.77
C MET A 485 3.57 31.87 -6.03
N ARG A 486 3.87 30.96 -6.97
CA ARG A 486 3.07 30.67 -8.16
C ARG A 486 2.98 29.18 -8.42
N LEU A 487 1.84 28.73 -8.91
CA LEU A 487 1.62 27.36 -9.36
C LEU A 487 1.22 27.36 -10.83
N TYR A 488 1.91 26.55 -11.60
CA TYR A 488 1.57 26.26 -12.99
C TYR A 488 1.31 24.75 -13.13
N ILE A 489 0.24 24.40 -13.84
CA ILE A 489 -0.10 23.02 -14.20
C ILE A 489 -0.30 22.98 -15.71
N ASP A 490 0.37 22.05 -16.39
CA ASP A 490 0.37 21.89 -17.85
C ASP A 490 0.68 23.21 -18.59
N GLY A 491 1.53 24.07 -17.99
CA GLY A 491 1.95 25.37 -18.53
C GLY A 491 1.00 26.52 -18.22
N GLU A 492 -0.19 26.27 -17.69
CA GLU A 492 -1.15 27.30 -17.29
C GLU A 492 -0.88 27.81 -15.86
N LEU A 493 -0.96 29.14 -15.66
CA LEU A 493 -0.85 29.77 -14.33
C LEU A 493 -2.16 29.54 -13.56
N VAL A 494 -2.10 28.66 -12.57
CA VAL A 494 -3.28 28.24 -11.77
C VAL A 494 -3.42 29.06 -10.51
N ILE A 495 -2.28 29.44 -9.89
CA ILE A 495 -2.24 30.32 -8.71
C ILE A 495 -1.19 31.40 -8.95
N ASP A 496 -1.57 32.67 -8.78
CA ASP A 496 -0.68 33.82 -8.76
C ASP A 496 -0.71 34.54 -7.41
N GLY A 497 0.11 34.05 -6.50
CA GLY A 497 0.36 34.64 -5.19
C GLY A 497 1.64 35.47 -5.16
N TRP A 498 1.96 36.21 -6.23
CA TRP A 498 3.17 37.03 -6.33
C TRP A 498 2.90 38.50 -5.91
N GLY A 499 3.69 39.03 -4.99
CA GLY A 499 3.61 40.42 -4.58
C GLY A 499 3.20 40.63 -3.11
N GLU A 500 2.73 41.83 -2.76
CA GLU A 500 2.51 42.24 -1.36
C GLU A 500 1.11 41.90 -0.83
N ASP A 501 0.09 42.01 -1.65
CA ASP A 501 -1.32 41.75 -1.27
C ASP A 501 -1.76 40.35 -1.70
N LYS A 502 -1.36 39.35 -0.92
CA LYS A 502 -1.67 37.96 -1.22
C LYS A 502 -2.15 37.19 0.03
N GLU A 503 -2.96 36.18 -0.20
CA GLU A 503 -3.35 35.24 0.83
C GLU A 503 -2.19 34.25 1.08
N ALA A 504 -1.95 33.94 2.35
CA ALA A 504 -0.88 33.01 2.74
C ALA A 504 -1.17 31.55 2.32
N SER A 505 -2.41 31.21 2.02
CA SER A 505 -2.80 29.92 1.50
C SER A 505 -3.80 30.09 0.37
N GLN A 506 -3.48 29.57 -0.79
CA GLN A 506 -4.33 29.62 -1.99
C GLN A 506 -4.58 28.23 -2.52
N MET A 507 -5.86 27.84 -2.58
CA MET A 507 -6.30 26.52 -3.01
C MET A 507 -7.35 26.70 -4.11
N VAL A 508 -7.21 25.91 -5.19
CA VAL A 508 -8.17 25.92 -6.31
C VAL A 508 -8.79 24.54 -6.49
N PRO A 509 -10.05 24.45 -6.90
CA PRO A 509 -10.68 23.16 -7.22
C PRO A 509 -9.86 22.39 -8.26
N PHE A 510 -9.66 21.10 -8.02
CA PHE A 510 -8.88 20.25 -8.90
C PHE A 510 -9.42 18.81 -8.86
N PHE A 511 -9.57 18.20 -10.03
CA PHE A 511 -9.86 16.78 -10.14
C PHE A 511 -8.55 16.03 -10.34
N PHE A 512 -8.17 15.25 -9.33
CA PHE A 512 -7.02 14.37 -9.41
C PHE A 512 -7.44 13.11 -10.16
N GLU A 513 -6.89 12.89 -11.34
CA GLU A 513 -7.18 11.72 -12.16
C GLU A 513 -6.03 10.71 -12.07
N SER A 514 -6.33 9.49 -11.63
CA SER A 514 -5.34 8.43 -11.48
C SER A 514 -4.67 8.09 -12.82
N GLY A 515 -3.35 7.98 -12.81
CA GLY A 515 -2.57 7.65 -13.99
C GLY A 515 -2.36 8.81 -14.98
N ARG A 516 -3.11 9.91 -14.86
CA ARG A 516 -2.87 11.11 -15.66
C ARG A 516 -1.62 11.84 -15.19
N LYS A 517 -0.81 12.24 -16.14
CA LYS A 517 0.42 13.02 -15.90
C LYS A 517 0.14 14.50 -16.07
N TYR A 518 0.55 15.28 -15.07
CA TYR A 518 0.46 16.73 -15.06
C TYR A 518 1.86 17.32 -14.96
N ASP A 519 2.22 18.25 -15.84
CA ASP A 519 3.46 18.98 -15.71
C ASP A 519 3.28 20.11 -14.69
N VAL A 520 4.00 20.01 -13.56
CA VAL A 520 3.88 20.94 -12.45
C VAL A 520 5.13 21.81 -12.37
N ARG A 521 4.93 23.13 -12.25
CA ARG A 521 5.97 24.11 -11.90
C ARG A 521 5.50 24.96 -10.74
N VAL A 522 6.31 24.99 -9.67
CA VAL A 522 6.12 25.87 -8.52
C VAL A 522 7.25 26.89 -8.50
N GLU A 523 6.91 28.16 -8.37
CA GLU A 523 7.87 29.26 -8.20
C GLU A 523 7.64 29.88 -6.82
N PHE A 524 8.73 30.11 -6.11
CA PHE A 524 8.76 30.70 -4.79
C PHE A 524 9.81 31.80 -4.72
N ARG A 525 9.51 32.87 -4.02
CA ARG A 525 10.48 33.93 -3.67
C ARG A 525 10.41 34.21 -2.18
N ASN A 526 11.53 34.14 -1.51
CA ASN A 526 11.67 34.58 -0.14
C ASN A 526 11.57 36.11 -0.07
N ASP A 527 10.49 36.60 0.50
CA ASP A 527 10.24 38.03 0.77
C ASP A 527 10.61 38.42 2.22
N ALA A 528 11.35 37.54 2.93
CA ALA A 528 11.79 37.70 4.32
C ALA A 528 10.64 37.74 5.36
N ARG A 529 9.48 37.11 5.06
CA ARG A 529 8.28 37.12 5.91
C ARG A 529 8.08 35.84 6.71
N GLY A 530 8.89 34.77 6.50
CA GLY A 530 8.76 33.56 7.30
C GLY A 530 9.19 32.25 6.67
N VAL A 531 9.64 32.26 5.44
CA VAL A 531 10.38 31.16 4.75
C VAL A 531 9.77 29.76 4.91
N ARG A 532 8.44 29.66 4.93
CA ARG A 532 7.71 28.40 4.88
C ARG A 532 7.01 28.28 3.54
N VAL A 533 7.12 27.15 2.89
CA VAL A 533 6.38 26.87 1.66
C VAL A 533 5.89 25.41 1.66
N ILE A 534 4.61 25.24 1.34
CA ILE A 534 3.98 23.93 1.16
C ILE A 534 3.28 23.94 -0.19
N PHE A 535 3.53 22.92 -0.99
CA PHE A 535 2.72 22.54 -2.14
C PHE A 535 1.93 21.30 -1.80
N GLY A 536 0.61 21.36 -1.91
CA GLY A 536 -0.22 20.27 -1.41
C GLY A 536 -1.64 20.30 -1.96
N TYR A 537 -2.47 19.46 -1.34
CA TYR A 537 -3.88 19.33 -1.66
C TYR A 537 -4.73 19.25 -0.40
N ASP A 538 -6.03 19.44 -0.56
CA ASP A 538 -7.05 19.09 0.43
C ASP A 538 -8.31 18.54 -0.27
N HIS A 539 -9.26 18.04 0.52
CA HIS A 539 -10.52 17.48 0.02
C HIS A 539 -11.65 18.50 -0.10
N GLY A 540 -11.32 19.78 -0.11
CA GLY A 540 -12.28 20.89 -0.21
C GLY A 540 -12.94 21.25 1.12
N GLU A 541 -13.96 22.12 1.06
CA GLU A 541 -14.61 22.66 2.24
C GLU A 541 -15.43 21.63 3.01
N GLU A 542 -15.43 21.74 4.33
CA GLU A 542 -16.32 20.97 5.21
C GLU A 542 -17.72 21.61 5.24
N THR A 543 -18.73 20.77 5.24
CA THR A 543 -20.13 21.16 5.11
C THR A 543 -21.00 20.60 6.23
N ILE A 544 -20.44 20.52 7.45
CA ILE A 544 -21.08 19.91 8.63
C ILE A 544 -22.47 20.49 8.88
N ASP A 545 -22.63 21.82 8.79
CA ASP A 545 -23.93 22.47 9.00
C ASP A 545 -24.98 22.05 7.96
N ARG A 546 -24.55 21.79 6.71
CA ARG A 546 -25.45 21.28 5.66
C ARG A 546 -25.83 19.81 5.93
N ALA A 547 -24.87 19.00 6.33
CA ALA A 547 -25.12 17.61 6.71
C ALA A 547 -26.10 17.52 7.91
N ILE A 548 -25.91 18.34 8.94
CA ILE A 548 -26.83 18.44 10.09
C ILE A 548 -28.23 18.84 9.64
N ARG A 549 -28.36 19.82 8.75
CA ARG A 549 -29.66 20.21 8.21
C ARG A 549 -30.33 19.06 7.47
N PHE A 550 -29.62 18.38 6.57
CA PHE A 550 -30.14 17.24 5.84
C PHE A 550 -30.59 16.11 6.78
N ALA A 551 -29.81 15.80 7.82
CA ALA A 551 -30.22 14.83 8.84
C ALA A 551 -31.53 15.21 9.54
N LYS A 552 -31.71 16.49 9.91
CA LYS A 552 -32.92 16.99 10.59
C LYS A 552 -34.16 17.00 9.69
N GLU A 553 -33.99 17.20 8.40
CA GLU A 553 -35.07 17.28 7.41
C GLU A 553 -35.46 15.93 6.80
N SER A 554 -34.76 14.86 7.17
CA SER A 554 -34.97 13.51 6.62
C SER A 554 -35.65 12.57 7.64
N ASP A 555 -36.38 11.58 7.13
CA ASP A 555 -36.99 10.52 7.95
C ASP A 555 -35.93 9.56 8.51
N LEU A 556 -34.81 9.42 7.78
CA LEU A 556 -33.71 8.54 8.11
C LEU A 556 -32.37 9.19 7.71
N ALA A 557 -31.35 9.04 8.55
CA ALA A 557 -29.97 9.35 8.21
C ALA A 557 -29.12 8.07 8.21
N ILE A 558 -28.40 7.84 7.12
CA ILE A 558 -27.34 6.82 6.99
C ILE A 558 -26.02 7.56 7.03
N VAL A 559 -25.19 7.31 8.04
CA VAL A 559 -23.93 8.02 8.24
C VAL A 559 -22.78 7.03 8.07
N ALA A 560 -21.98 7.24 7.02
CA ALA A 560 -20.82 6.43 6.71
C ALA A 560 -19.53 7.11 7.18
N LEU A 561 -18.92 6.56 8.21
CA LEU A 561 -17.72 7.07 8.87
C LEU A 561 -16.63 5.99 8.87
N GLY A 562 -15.38 6.41 8.94
CA GLY A 562 -14.27 5.47 9.02
C GLY A 562 -12.95 6.06 8.54
N ASP A 563 -12.00 5.16 8.35
CA ASP A 563 -10.71 5.43 7.74
C ASP A 563 -10.80 5.42 6.19
N SER A 564 -9.71 5.77 5.56
CA SER A 564 -9.45 5.60 4.13
C SER A 564 -7.99 5.22 3.92
N THR A 565 -7.60 4.99 2.67
CA THR A 565 -6.19 4.78 2.29
C THR A 565 -5.25 5.97 2.61
N GLU A 566 -5.76 7.04 3.18
CA GLU A 566 -4.97 8.17 3.67
C GLU A 566 -4.71 8.12 5.18
N THR A 567 -5.38 7.23 5.89
CA THR A 567 -5.31 7.11 7.35
C THR A 567 -5.09 5.67 7.83
N SER A 568 -5.12 4.71 6.91
CA SER A 568 -4.84 3.29 7.14
C SER A 568 -4.03 2.74 5.97
N GLY A 569 -3.13 1.80 6.23
CA GLY A 569 -2.21 1.20 5.27
C GLY A 569 -0.77 1.23 5.77
N GLU A 570 0.16 0.76 4.97
CA GLU A 570 1.58 0.75 5.33
C GLU A 570 2.13 2.17 5.53
N ASN A 571 2.80 2.40 6.66
CA ASN A 571 3.31 3.69 7.14
C ASN A 571 2.24 4.74 7.53
N PHE A 572 0.97 4.36 7.62
CA PHE A 572 -0.10 5.20 8.15
C PHE A 572 -0.46 4.81 9.59
N ASP A 573 0.55 4.73 10.46
CA ASP A 573 0.37 4.39 11.86
C ASP A 573 -0.39 5.48 12.61
N ARG A 574 -1.22 5.06 13.56
CA ARG A 574 -2.15 5.94 14.27
C ARG A 574 -1.64 6.27 15.67
N THR A 575 -1.88 7.50 16.10
CA THR A 575 -1.62 7.95 17.48
C THR A 575 -2.82 7.71 18.41
N THR A 576 -4.00 7.46 17.84
CA THR A 576 -5.27 7.26 18.57
C THR A 576 -6.17 6.29 17.82
N LEU A 577 -7.12 5.66 18.52
CA LEU A 577 -8.16 4.80 17.94
C LEU A 577 -9.47 5.56 17.63
N ASN A 578 -9.51 6.87 17.84
CA ASN A 578 -10.66 7.68 17.45
C ASN A 578 -10.78 7.76 15.93
N LEU A 579 -12.00 8.03 15.45
CA LEU A 579 -12.21 8.35 14.05
C LEU A 579 -11.35 9.56 13.64
N PRO A 580 -10.75 9.55 12.44
CA PRO A 580 -9.93 10.66 11.98
C PRO A 580 -10.74 11.92 11.68
N GLY A 581 -10.10 13.08 11.71
CA GLY A 581 -10.70 14.37 11.39
C GLY A 581 -11.80 14.78 12.38
N LYS A 582 -12.92 15.23 11.83
CA LYS A 582 -14.08 15.74 12.59
C LYS A 582 -15.31 14.81 12.51
N GLN A 583 -15.08 13.54 12.34
CA GLN A 583 -16.15 12.55 12.17
C GLN A 583 -16.94 12.25 13.46
N LEU A 584 -16.41 12.59 14.64
CA LEU A 584 -17.07 12.44 15.96
C LEU A 584 -17.87 13.65 16.37
#